data_17512e0f7507fd521ac20f86f9e42482
#
_entry.id   17512e0f7507fd521ac20f86f9e42482
#
_cell.length_a   1.000
_cell.length_b   1.000
_cell.length_c   1.000
_cell.angle_alpha   90.00
_cell.angle_beta   90.00
_cell.angle_gamma   90.00
#
_symmetry.space_group_name_H-M   'P 1'
#
loop_
_entity.id
_entity.type
_entity.pdbx_description
1 polymer ?
#
loop_
_entity_poly.entity_id
_entity_poly.type
_entity_poly.pdbx_seq_one_letter_code
_entity_poly.pdbx_strand_id
1 'polypeptide(L)'
;MKKIDVKKLTDRTNPDDRETELEKFKEALISDSFCLLVNHSIPNEVIDKAYAQSKLFHNMDDADDRKQATHYRHAHFGRGWSPCGEEPAYSPGTKATCSAFDMCYEVEEVDEEFENYGPNLWPPEMPEFQKAVYDYYLDFSTLEKVIGSTIEEMLDIKKGFITDRMTEKSPSTMRLIFYPEIMEEPEENLFGISAHTDYEVFTLLTQSEKGSELKNPDGEWTHVDSDRYEVILMIGDMTEVITNGLIKATP
;
A
#
# COMPACT_ATOMS: atom_id res chain seq x y z
N MET A 1 6.71 -12.54 -12.61
CA MET A 1 7.05 -11.74 -11.42
C MET A 1 7.95 -12.53 -10.49
N LYS A 2 9.06 -11.94 -10.01
CA LYS A 2 9.99 -12.61 -9.09
C LYS A 2 9.39 -12.67 -7.69
N LYS A 3 9.57 -13.81 -6.98
CA LYS A 3 9.15 -13.98 -5.58
C LYS A 3 10.36 -13.86 -4.67
N ILE A 4 10.29 -13.02 -3.67
CA ILE A 4 11.35 -12.71 -2.70
C ILE A 4 10.94 -13.25 -1.33
N ASP A 5 11.78 -14.08 -0.75
CA ASP A 5 11.54 -14.70 0.56
C ASP A 5 12.04 -13.77 1.68
N VAL A 6 11.10 -13.07 2.35
CA VAL A 6 11.42 -12.11 3.43
C VAL A 6 12.09 -12.80 4.61
N LYS A 7 11.73 -14.04 4.91
CA LYS A 7 12.39 -14.81 5.99
C LYS A 7 13.87 -15.01 5.69
N LYS A 8 14.24 -15.32 4.43
CA LYS A 8 15.64 -15.42 4.02
C LYS A 8 16.38 -14.10 4.10
N LEU A 9 15.76 -13.00 3.67
CA LEU A 9 16.34 -11.65 3.78
C LEU A 9 16.67 -11.26 5.23
N THR A 10 15.91 -11.78 6.20
CA THR A 10 16.08 -11.45 7.62
C THR A 10 16.92 -12.46 8.39
N ASP A 11 17.17 -13.64 7.83
CA ASP A 11 17.92 -14.73 8.50
C ASP A 11 19.43 -14.46 8.49
N ARG A 12 19.93 -13.94 9.61
CA ARG A 12 21.36 -13.68 9.83
C ARG A 12 22.16 -14.95 10.17
N THR A 13 21.51 -16.08 10.36
CA THR A 13 22.18 -17.36 10.71
C THR A 13 22.65 -18.12 9.47
N ASN A 14 22.11 -17.81 8.32
CA ASN A 14 22.49 -18.38 7.02
C ASN A 14 22.90 -17.28 6.04
N PRO A 15 24.15 -16.77 6.10
CA PRO A 15 24.59 -15.63 5.32
C PRO A 15 24.59 -15.87 3.80
N ASP A 16 24.91 -17.09 3.36
CA ASP A 16 24.99 -17.40 1.91
C ASP A 16 23.60 -17.39 1.26
N ASP A 17 22.60 -17.99 1.92
CA ASP A 17 21.21 -17.96 1.45
C ASP A 17 20.66 -16.53 1.45
N ARG A 18 20.99 -15.78 2.49
CA ARG A 18 20.58 -14.38 2.62
C ARG A 18 21.18 -13.51 1.51
N GLU A 19 22.47 -13.63 1.25
CA GLU A 19 23.16 -12.88 0.16
C GLU A 19 22.52 -13.20 -1.20
N THR A 20 22.25 -14.49 -1.45
CA THR A 20 21.58 -14.91 -2.68
C THR A 20 20.19 -14.27 -2.83
N GLU A 21 19.42 -14.22 -1.75
CA GLU A 21 18.07 -13.61 -1.78
C GLU A 21 18.16 -12.08 -1.91
N LEU A 22 19.16 -11.44 -1.31
CA LEU A 22 19.41 -9.98 -1.43
C LEU A 22 19.75 -9.60 -2.87
N GLU A 23 20.63 -10.36 -3.54
CA GLU A 23 20.97 -10.12 -4.96
C GLU A 23 19.75 -10.34 -5.86
N LYS A 24 18.94 -11.36 -5.59
CA LYS A 24 17.69 -11.60 -6.31
C LYS A 24 16.69 -10.46 -6.12
N PHE A 25 16.59 -9.92 -4.90
CA PHE A 25 15.76 -8.74 -4.59
C PHE A 25 16.24 -7.52 -5.37
N LYS A 26 17.53 -7.25 -5.34
CA LYS A 26 18.16 -6.16 -6.11
C LYS A 26 17.88 -6.28 -7.61
N GLU A 27 18.08 -7.47 -8.16
CA GLU A 27 17.79 -7.74 -9.57
C GLU A 27 16.30 -7.50 -9.89
N ALA A 28 15.38 -7.94 -9.02
CA ALA A 28 13.94 -7.72 -9.23
C ALA A 28 13.59 -6.23 -9.30
N LEU A 29 14.13 -5.43 -8.38
CA LEU A 29 13.83 -3.99 -8.35
C LEU A 29 14.48 -3.21 -9.49
N ILE A 30 15.66 -3.62 -9.96
CA ILE A 30 16.31 -2.96 -11.09
C ILE A 30 15.65 -3.34 -12.42
N SER A 31 15.29 -4.63 -12.61
CA SER A 31 14.73 -5.09 -13.89
C SER A 31 13.25 -4.82 -14.04
N ASP A 32 12.47 -5.03 -12.96
CA ASP A 32 11.02 -5.05 -13.02
C ASP A 32 10.37 -3.88 -12.27
N SER A 33 11.08 -3.28 -11.28
CA SER A 33 10.59 -2.26 -10.34
C SER A 33 9.54 -2.75 -9.34
N PHE A 34 9.22 -4.03 -9.37
CA PHE A 34 8.26 -4.67 -8.47
C PHE A 34 8.59 -6.15 -8.24
N CYS A 35 8.08 -6.70 -7.16
CA CYS A 35 8.21 -8.13 -6.87
C CYS A 35 7.08 -8.62 -5.94
N LEU A 36 6.98 -9.94 -5.73
CA LEU A 36 6.13 -10.54 -4.71
C LEU A 36 6.97 -10.90 -3.48
N LEU A 37 6.54 -10.46 -2.32
CA LEU A 37 7.12 -10.83 -1.04
C LEU A 37 6.37 -12.05 -0.49
N VAL A 38 7.11 -13.08 -0.12
CA VAL A 38 6.58 -14.30 0.50
C VAL A 38 7.25 -14.54 1.85
N ASN A 39 6.64 -15.34 2.72
CA ASN A 39 7.17 -15.65 4.05
C ASN A 39 7.45 -14.40 4.91
N HIS A 40 6.63 -13.36 4.78
CA HIS A 40 6.77 -12.05 5.43
C HIS A 40 6.31 -12.01 6.89
N SER A 41 5.90 -13.15 7.45
CA SER A 41 5.48 -13.31 8.86
C SER A 41 4.20 -12.61 9.30
N ILE A 42 3.50 -11.87 8.42
CA ILE A 42 2.17 -11.34 8.73
C ILE A 42 1.19 -12.51 8.78
N PRO A 43 0.42 -12.69 9.88
CA PRO A 43 -0.52 -13.79 9.96
C PRO A 43 -1.65 -13.67 8.93
N ASN A 44 -1.97 -14.76 8.25
CA ASN A 44 -3.06 -14.79 7.26
C ASN A 44 -4.39 -14.30 7.85
N GLU A 45 -4.65 -14.62 9.13
CA GLU A 45 -5.87 -14.18 9.81
C GLU A 45 -5.98 -12.65 9.98
N VAL A 46 -4.87 -11.92 10.06
CA VAL A 46 -4.86 -10.46 10.12
C VAL A 46 -5.32 -9.90 8.77
N ILE A 47 -4.78 -10.45 7.69
CA ILE A 47 -5.18 -10.10 6.32
C ILE A 47 -6.67 -10.41 6.10
N ASP A 48 -7.12 -11.61 6.47
CA ASP A 48 -8.51 -12.03 6.31
C ASP A 48 -9.49 -11.16 7.09
N LYS A 49 -9.15 -10.78 8.34
CA LYS A 49 -9.99 -9.90 9.16
C LYS A 49 -10.08 -8.50 8.56
N ALA A 50 -8.96 -7.93 8.10
CA ALA A 50 -8.94 -6.62 7.46
C ALA A 50 -9.82 -6.62 6.20
N TYR A 51 -9.70 -7.62 5.33
CA TYR A 51 -10.56 -7.76 4.15
C TYR A 51 -12.04 -7.93 4.49
N ALA A 52 -12.35 -8.76 5.48
CA ALA A 52 -13.73 -8.98 5.91
C ALA A 52 -14.37 -7.67 6.40
N GLN A 53 -13.65 -6.91 7.22
CA GLN A 53 -14.14 -5.63 7.75
C GLN A 53 -14.18 -4.53 6.68
N SER A 54 -13.19 -4.47 5.78
CA SER A 54 -13.21 -3.57 4.63
C SER A 54 -14.44 -3.83 3.75
N LYS A 55 -14.71 -5.10 3.44
CA LYS A 55 -15.89 -5.48 2.64
C LYS A 55 -17.20 -5.11 3.34
N LEU A 56 -17.31 -5.31 4.65
CA LEU A 56 -18.50 -4.90 5.42
C LEU A 56 -18.70 -3.39 5.34
N PHE A 57 -17.64 -2.60 5.55
CA PHE A 57 -17.68 -1.14 5.52
C PHE A 57 -18.06 -0.61 4.14
N HIS A 58 -17.38 -1.06 3.09
CA HIS A 58 -17.61 -0.54 1.74
C HIS A 58 -18.98 -0.92 1.17
N ASN A 59 -19.56 -2.07 1.57
CA ASN A 59 -20.90 -2.49 1.18
C ASN A 59 -22.05 -1.87 2.01
N MET A 60 -21.74 -1.05 3.02
CA MET A 60 -22.77 -0.26 3.69
C MET A 60 -23.35 0.76 2.72
N ASP A 61 -24.62 1.11 2.92
CA ASP A 61 -25.23 2.23 2.19
C ASP A 61 -24.39 3.49 2.39
N ASP A 62 -24.13 4.23 1.32
CA ASP A 62 -23.36 5.47 1.40
C ASP A 62 -24.05 6.52 2.29
N ALA A 63 -25.37 6.44 2.47
CA ALA A 63 -26.12 7.30 3.37
C ALA A 63 -26.10 6.82 4.84
N ASP A 64 -25.45 5.68 5.17
CA ASP A 64 -25.33 5.23 6.57
C ASP A 64 -24.52 6.23 7.39
N ASP A 65 -25.09 6.66 8.53
CA ASP A 65 -24.49 7.70 9.39
C ASP A 65 -23.07 7.31 9.86
N ARG A 66 -22.79 6.02 10.06
CA ARG A 66 -21.46 5.53 10.48
C ARG A 66 -20.44 5.72 9.37
N LYS A 67 -20.84 5.46 8.12
CA LYS A 67 -19.99 5.65 6.94
C LYS A 67 -19.79 7.15 6.67
N GLN A 68 -20.87 7.93 6.73
CA GLN A 68 -20.82 9.38 6.57
C GLN A 68 -19.96 10.08 7.64
N ALA A 69 -19.93 9.59 8.87
CA ALA A 69 -19.07 10.12 9.93
C ALA A 69 -17.57 10.01 9.58
N THR A 70 -17.20 9.09 8.69
CA THR A 70 -15.82 8.89 8.24
C THR A 70 -15.48 9.59 6.93
N HIS A 71 -16.41 10.35 6.34
CA HIS A 71 -16.16 11.02 5.07
C HIS A 71 -14.92 11.92 5.16
N TYR A 72 -14.00 11.82 4.20
CA TYR A 72 -12.72 12.54 4.19
C TYR A 72 -12.86 14.07 4.38
N ARG A 73 -14.01 14.65 4.06
CA ARG A 73 -14.32 16.08 4.29
C ARG A 73 -14.37 16.46 5.77
N HIS A 74 -14.48 15.49 6.67
CA HIS A 74 -14.46 15.69 8.11
C HIS A 74 -13.07 15.43 8.71
N ALA A 75 -12.16 14.91 7.90
CA ALA A 75 -10.82 14.52 8.33
C ALA A 75 -9.84 15.68 8.28
N HIS A 76 -8.83 15.56 9.10
CA HIS A 76 -7.53 16.15 8.80
C HIS A 76 -6.94 15.41 7.61
N PHE A 77 -6.10 16.09 6.87
CA PHE A 77 -5.49 15.69 5.61
C PHE A 77 -5.30 14.17 5.41
N GLY A 78 -5.80 13.65 4.28
CA GLY A 78 -5.49 12.29 3.80
C GLY A 78 -6.04 11.15 4.65
N ARG A 79 -7.18 11.34 5.32
CA ARG A 79 -7.85 10.29 6.11
C ARG A 79 -9.33 10.23 5.81
N GLY A 80 -9.90 9.08 6.13
CA GLY A 80 -11.34 8.87 6.03
C GLY A 80 -11.77 8.21 4.73
N TRP A 81 -13.07 8.16 4.53
CA TRP A 81 -13.71 7.50 3.41
C TRP A 81 -13.93 8.44 2.23
N SER A 82 -13.53 7.99 1.03
CA SER A 82 -13.84 8.60 -0.26
C SER A 82 -14.89 7.76 -0.99
N PRO A 83 -16.06 8.32 -1.34
CA PRO A 83 -17.07 7.65 -2.14
C PRO A 83 -16.56 7.31 -3.55
N CYS A 84 -17.25 6.36 -4.20
CA CYS A 84 -17.01 6.06 -5.61
C CYS A 84 -17.16 7.33 -6.48
N GLY A 85 -16.19 7.57 -7.35
CA GLY A 85 -16.18 8.70 -8.28
C GLY A 85 -15.68 10.03 -7.69
N GLU A 86 -15.32 10.08 -6.39
CA GLU A 86 -14.65 11.25 -5.79
C GLU A 86 -13.13 11.10 -5.78
N GLU A 87 -12.59 9.93 -6.09
CA GLU A 87 -11.15 9.74 -6.25
C GLU A 87 -10.63 10.51 -7.48
N PRO A 88 -9.52 11.26 -7.36
CA PRO A 88 -8.95 11.98 -8.49
C PRO A 88 -8.62 11.04 -9.65
N ALA A 89 -8.91 11.48 -10.86
CA ALA A 89 -8.43 10.80 -12.05
C ALA A 89 -6.96 11.18 -12.30
N TYR A 90 -6.08 10.18 -12.35
CA TYR A 90 -4.64 10.39 -12.61
C TYR A 90 -4.35 10.63 -14.12
N SER A 91 -5.29 10.27 -14.99
CA SER A 91 -5.19 10.53 -16.42
C SER A 91 -6.28 11.51 -16.88
N PRO A 92 -5.95 12.55 -17.68
CA PRO A 92 -6.93 13.52 -18.15
C PRO A 92 -8.11 12.87 -18.88
N GLY A 93 -9.34 13.24 -18.50
CA GLY A 93 -10.57 12.73 -19.10
C GLY A 93 -11.04 11.37 -18.60
N THR A 94 -10.35 10.78 -17.64
CA THR A 94 -10.77 9.52 -16.98
C THR A 94 -11.49 9.79 -15.66
N LYS A 95 -12.23 8.80 -15.17
CA LYS A 95 -12.86 8.80 -13.85
C LYS A 95 -12.53 7.50 -13.14
N ALA A 96 -12.20 7.59 -11.86
CA ALA A 96 -12.03 6.42 -11.01
C ALA A 96 -13.39 5.93 -10.48
N THR A 97 -13.58 4.61 -10.44
CA THR A 97 -14.81 3.99 -9.92
C THR A 97 -14.63 3.40 -8.53
N CYS A 98 -13.43 3.44 -7.99
CA CYS A 98 -13.15 2.92 -6.66
C CYS A 98 -13.70 3.80 -5.56
N SER A 99 -13.92 3.18 -4.41
CA SER A 99 -14.11 3.81 -3.11
C SER A 99 -12.90 3.48 -2.25
N ALA A 100 -12.45 4.40 -1.42
CA ALA A 100 -11.28 4.19 -0.57
C ALA A 100 -11.55 4.57 0.89
N PHE A 101 -10.82 3.97 1.81
CA PHE A 101 -10.74 4.40 3.20
C PHE A 101 -9.26 4.54 3.57
N ASP A 102 -8.86 5.76 3.89
CA ASP A 102 -7.48 6.12 4.20
C ASP A 102 -7.27 6.31 5.69
N MET A 103 -6.14 5.81 6.18
CA MET A 103 -5.70 6.00 7.55
C MET A 103 -4.18 6.02 7.66
N CYS A 104 -3.69 6.54 8.77
CA CYS A 104 -2.28 6.56 9.11
C CYS A 104 -2.07 6.06 10.56
N TYR A 105 -0.86 6.20 11.09
CA TYR A 105 -0.62 5.95 12.50
C TYR A 105 -1.60 6.75 13.38
N GLU A 106 -2.14 6.10 14.40
CA GLU A 106 -3.12 6.72 15.29
C GLU A 106 -2.46 7.74 16.21
N VAL A 107 -3.03 8.94 16.25
CA VAL A 107 -2.65 10.00 17.17
C VAL A 107 -3.90 10.57 17.83
N GLU A 108 -3.79 11.02 19.08
CA GLU A 108 -4.93 11.54 19.83
C GLU A 108 -5.30 12.98 19.45
N GLU A 109 -4.30 13.76 19.05
CA GLU A 109 -4.46 15.18 18.75
C GLU A 109 -3.80 15.54 17.42
N VAL A 110 -4.26 16.63 16.84
CA VAL A 110 -3.63 17.24 15.66
C VAL A 110 -2.27 17.80 16.05
N ASP A 111 -1.23 17.44 15.29
CA ASP A 111 0.09 18.05 15.45
C ASP A 111 0.15 19.36 14.66
N GLU A 112 0.20 20.51 15.36
CA GLU A 112 0.23 21.83 14.71
C GLU A 112 1.52 22.08 13.90
N GLU A 113 2.60 21.32 14.17
CA GLU A 113 3.87 21.44 13.46
C GLU A 113 3.83 20.64 12.13
N PHE A 114 2.99 19.61 12.06
CA PHE A 114 2.84 18.75 10.91
C PHE A 114 1.37 18.66 10.49
N GLU A 115 0.94 19.47 9.52
CA GLU A 115 -0.45 19.55 9.06
C GLU A 115 -1.07 18.20 8.64
N ASN A 116 -0.23 17.19 8.36
CA ASN A 116 -0.66 15.85 7.95
C ASN A 116 -0.93 14.91 9.15
N TYR A 117 -0.73 15.35 10.37
CA TYR A 117 -0.95 14.56 11.58
C TYR A 117 -2.23 14.95 12.29
N GLY A 118 -3.11 13.99 12.40
CA GLY A 118 -4.36 14.11 13.12
C GLY A 118 -4.97 12.73 13.38
N PRO A 119 -6.00 12.64 14.23
CA PRO A 119 -6.69 11.39 14.50
C PRO A 119 -7.27 10.76 13.23
N ASN A 120 -7.29 9.43 13.18
CA ASN A 120 -8.05 8.71 12.15
C ASN A 120 -9.56 8.89 12.38
N LEU A 121 -10.33 8.82 11.30
CA LEU A 121 -11.78 8.80 11.39
C LEU A 121 -12.29 7.37 11.41
N TRP A 122 -12.63 6.87 12.58
CA TRP A 122 -13.19 5.53 12.71
C TRP A 122 -14.73 5.56 12.66
N PRO A 123 -15.37 4.58 11.96
CA PRO A 123 -16.83 4.53 11.92
C PRO A 123 -17.37 4.24 13.32
N PRO A 124 -18.34 5.06 13.82
CA PRO A 124 -18.96 4.85 15.10
C PRO A 124 -19.58 3.44 15.19
N GLU A 125 -19.55 2.86 16.37
CA GLU A 125 -20.15 1.55 16.65
C GLU A 125 -19.60 0.37 15.82
N MET A 126 -18.40 0.53 15.24
CA MET A 126 -17.70 -0.52 14.50
C MET A 126 -16.31 -0.81 15.09
N PRO A 127 -16.19 -1.22 16.36
CA PRO A 127 -14.88 -1.43 17.00
C PRO A 127 -14.08 -2.56 16.34
N GLU A 128 -14.76 -3.56 15.76
CA GLU A 128 -14.11 -4.66 15.05
C GLU A 128 -13.45 -4.18 13.72
N PHE A 129 -14.06 -3.20 13.04
CA PHE A 129 -13.46 -2.56 11.88
C PHE A 129 -12.17 -1.85 12.29
N GLN A 130 -12.26 -0.95 13.27
CA GLN A 130 -11.09 -0.23 13.78
C GLN A 130 -9.98 -1.18 14.16
N LYS A 131 -10.29 -2.19 14.98
CA LYS A 131 -9.29 -3.15 15.45
C LYS A 131 -8.64 -3.92 14.30
N ALA A 132 -9.41 -4.53 13.42
CA ALA A 132 -8.88 -5.37 12.35
C ALA A 132 -8.04 -4.58 11.35
N VAL A 133 -8.49 -3.38 10.99
CA VAL A 133 -7.81 -2.50 10.05
C VAL A 133 -6.52 -1.93 10.66
N TYR A 134 -6.56 -1.57 11.95
CA TYR A 134 -5.37 -1.04 12.62
C TYR A 134 -4.32 -2.11 12.93
N ASP A 135 -4.74 -3.33 13.32
CA ASP A 135 -3.82 -4.46 13.48
C ASP A 135 -3.08 -4.76 12.16
N TYR A 136 -3.80 -4.75 11.04
CA TYR A 136 -3.22 -4.90 9.70
C TYR A 136 -2.19 -3.80 9.41
N TYR A 137 -2.52 -2.54 9.68
CA TYR A 137 -1.60 -1.42 9.51
C TYR A 137 -0.30 -1.61 10.32
N LEU A 138 -0.40 -2.02 11.59
CA LEU A 138 0.77 -2.20 12.46
C LEU A 138 1.68 -3.33 11.99
N ASP A 139 1.11 -4.46 11.52
CA ASP A 139 1.89 -5.57 10.99
C ASP A 139 2.60 -5.17 9.69
N PHE A 140 1.92 -4.43 8.80
CA PHE A 140 2.53 -3.90 7.57
C PHE A 140 3.59 -2.84 7.86
N SER A 141 3.41 -1.98 8.86
CA SER A 141 4.43 -1.01 9.29
C SER A 141 5.70 -1.71 9.80
N THR A 142 5.57 -2.92 10.36
CA THR A 142 6.73 -3.73 10.74
C THR A 142 7.45 -4.29 9.50
N LEU A 143 6.70 -4.80 8.52
CA LEU A 143 7.27 -5.27 7.26
C LEU A 143 7.92 -4.12 6.47
N GLU A 144 7.30 -2.95 6.46
CA GLU A 144 7.82 -1.74 5.83
C GLU A 144 9.23 -1.39 6.33
N LYS A 145 9.47 -1.45 7.65
CA LYS A 145 10.80 -1.22 8.24
C LYS A 145 11.82 -2.29 7.81
N VAL A 146 11.39 -3.54 7.70
CA VAL A 146 12.26 -4.62 7.20
C VAL A 146 12.66 -4.35 5.75
N ILE A 147 11.71 -4.03 4.89
CA ILE A 147 11.96 -3.76 3.48
C ILE A 147 12.80 -2.48 3.31
N GLY A 148 12.49 -1.41 4.03
CA GLY A 148 13.28 -0.17 4.02
C GLY A 148 14.74 -0.41 4.39
N SER A 149 15.00 -1.18 5.45
CA SER A 149 16.38 -1.53 5.85
C SER A 149 17.09 -2.43 4.84
N THR A 150 16.34 -3.29 4.16
CA THR A 150 16.89 -4.15 3.10
C THR A 150 17.25 -3.34 1.85
N ILE A 151 16.43 -2.35 1.50
CA ILE A 151 16.73 -1.42 0.40
C ILE A 151 17.97 -0.59 0.74
N GLU A 152 18.12 -0.10 1.96
CA GLU A 152 19.33 0.61 2.40
C GLU A 152 20.59 -0.25 2.21
N GLU A 153 20.54 -1.51 2.64
CA GLU A 153 21.65 -2.45 2.52
C GLU A 153 21.96 -2.78 1.06
N MET A 154 20.94 -3.09 0.28
CA MET A 154 21.05 -3.43 -1.14
C MET A 154 21.69 -2.32 -1.98
N LEU A 155 21.39 -1.07 -1.65
CA LEU A 155 21.88 0.11 -2.36
C LEU A 155 23.19 0.66 -1.79
N ASP A 156 23.74 0.05 -0.74
CA ASP A 156 24.92 0.54 -0.01
C ASP A 156 24.80 2.02 0.42
N ILE A 157 23.61 2.42 0.83
CA ILE A 157 23.35 3.75 1.37
C ILE A 157 23.44 3.75 2.89
N LYS A 158 23.61 4.93 3.47
CA LYS A 158 23.73 5.09 4.92
C LYS A 158 22.54 4.43 5.62
N LYS A 159 22.83 3.52 6.56
CA LYS A 159 21.83 2.95 7.45
C LYS A 159 21.02 4.06 8.14
N GLY A 160 19.71 3.95 8.17
CA GLY A 160 18.81 4.95 8.70
C GLY A 160 18.43 6.04 7.70
N PHE A 161 18.97 6.04 6.48
CA PHE A 161 18.60 7.04 5.47
C PHE A 161 17.09 7.00 5.14
N ILE A 162 16.53 5.80 5.03
CA ILE A 162 15.09 5.57 4.83
C ILE A 162 14.43 5.29 6.17
N THR A 163 14.94 4.32 6.93
CA THR A 163 14.29 3.75 8.11
C THR A 163 14.19 4.70 9.29
N ASP A 164 15.10 5.68 9.47
CA ASP A 164 14.96 6.70 10.51
C ASP A 164 13.78 7.66 10.29
N ARG A 165 13.21 7.65 9.07
CA ARG A 165 12.02 8.43 8.70
C ARG A 165 10.73 7.62 8.80
N MET A 166 10.83 6.29 8.91
CA MET A 166 9.72 5.36 9.14
C MET A 166 9.40 5.25 10.64
N THR A 167 9.17 6.39 11.27
CA THR A 167 8.81 6.49 12.69
C THR A 167 7.30 6.47 12.87
N GLU A 168 6.83 6.48 14.11
CA GLU A 168 5.41 6.66 14.45
C GLU A 168 4.83 7.97 13.89
N LYS A 169 5.69 8.94 13.60
CA LYS A 169 5.34 10.18 12.91
C LYS A 169 5.57 10.12 11.40
N SER A 170 5.81 8.93 10.83
CA SER A 170 5.86 8.76 9.38
C SER A 170 4.47 8.97 8.78
N PRO A 171 4.35 9.72 7.69
CA PRO A 171 3.09 9.89 6.99
C PRO A 171 2.68 8.65 6.16
N SER A 172 3.20 7.45 6.50
CA SER A 172 2.81 6.22 5.82
C SER A 172 1.30 6.03 5.90
N THR A 173 0.66 6.09 4.76
CA THR A 173 -0.80 5.96 4.63
C THR A 173 -1.14 4.55 4.22
N MET A 174 -2.11 3.95 4.90
CA MET A 174 -2.77 2.74 4.43
C MET A 174 -4.09 3.11 3.77
N ARG A 175 -4.33 2.53 2.62
CA ARG A 175 -5.54 2.73 1.83
C ARG A 175 -6.25 1.38 1.62
N LEU A 176 -7.48 1.26 2.11
CA LEU A 176 -8.38 0.17 1.76
C LEU A 176 -9.14 0.58 0.51
N ILE A 177 -8.82 -0.02 -0.64
CA ILE A 177 -9.48 0.30 -1.90
C ILE A 177 -10.53 -0.78 -2.20
N PHE A 178 -11.72 -0.33 -2.54
CA PHE A 178 -12.83 -1.18 -2.95
C PHE A 178 -13.26 -0.84 -4.38
N TYR A 179 -13.26 -1.85 -5.23
CA TYR A 179 -13.76 -1.77 -6.60
C TYR A 179 -15.15 -2.41 -6.64
N PRO A 180 -16.23 -1.63 -6.80
CA PRO A 180 -17.57 -2.20 -6.90
C PRO A 180 -17.72 -3.03 -8.16
N GLU A 181 -18.61 -4.04 -8.12
CA GLU A 181 -18.98 -4.80 -9.30
C GLU A 181 -19.66 -3.87 -10.32
N ILE A 182 -19.17 -3.88 -11.55
CA ILE A 182 -19.74 -3.10 -12.65
C ILE A 182 -20.76 -3.98 -13.35
N MET A 183 -22.05 -3.64 -13.22
CA MET A 183 -23.18 -4.41 -13.78
C MET A 183 -23.49 -4.09 -15.25
N GLU A 184 -22.94 -3.00 -15.77
CA GLU A 184 -23.16 -2.55 -17.16
C GLU A 184 -21.82 -2.44 -17.87
N GLU A 185 -21.84 -2.39 -19.23
CA GLU A 185 -20.60 -2.12 -19.98
C GLU A 185 -20.05 -0.76 -19.55
N PRO A 186 -18.77 -0.72 -19.10
CA PRO A 186 -18.20 0.54 -18.62
C PRO A 186 -18.07 1.55 -19.76
N GLU A 187 -18.29 2.84 -19.44
CA GLU A 187 -17.97 3.93 -20.35
C GLU A 187 -16.47 3.89 -20.71
N GLU A 188 -16.09 4.28 -21.92
CA GLU A 188 -14.70 4.20 -22.43
C GLU A 188 -13.64 4.87 -21.53
N ASN A 189 -14.04 5.80 -20.66
CA ASN A 189 -13.17 6.57 -19.78
C ASN A 189 -13.34 6.26 -18.28
N LEU A 190 -14.05 5.16 -17.97
CA LEU A 190 -14.23 4.65 -16.62
C LEU A 190 -13.17 3.57 -16.33
N PHE A 191 -12.38 3.81 -15.27
CA PHE A 191 -11.36 2.87 -14.80
C PHE A 191 -11.58 2.57 -13.32
N GLY A 192 -11.16 1.41 -12.84
CA GLY A 192 -11.07 1.15 -11.41
C GLY A 192 -10.23 2.23 -10.75
N ILE A 193 -8.99 2.35 -11.21
CA ILE A 193 -8.08 3.48 -11.00
C ILE A 193 -7.22 3.60 -12.26
N SER A 194 -6.91 4.82 -12.71
CA SER A 194 -6.06 5.00 -13.90
C SER A 194 -4.58 4.81 -13.55
N ALA A 195 -3.77 4.47 -14.58
CA ALA A 195 -2.34 4.28 -14.41
C ALA A 195 -1.67 5.53 -13.82
N HIS A 196 -0.85 5.32 -12.80
CA HIS A 196 -0.08 6.33 -12.08
C HIS A 196 1.14 5.67 -11.41
N THR A 197 2.05 6.47 -10.93
CA THR A 197 3.11 6.05 -10.00
C THR A 197 2.78 6.56 -8.60
N ASP A 198 3.20 5.83 -7.58
CA ASP A 198 3.09 6.27 -6.19
C ASP A 198 4.23 7.23 -5.84
N TYR A 199 4.00 8.20 -4.96
CA TYR A 199 5.00 9.21 -4.59
C TYR A 199 6.06 8.70 -3.62
N GLU A 200 5.74 7.66 -2.87
CA GLU A 200 6.48 7.14 -1.73
C GLU A 200 7.80 6.48 -2.16
N VAL A 201 8.53 5.97 -1.18
CA VAL A 201 9.73 5.16 -1.42
C VAL A 201 9.32 3.83 -2.07
N PHE A 202 8.30 3.19 -1.54
CA PHE A 202 7.67 1.98 -2.08
C PHE A 202 6.28 1.80 -1.48
N THR A 203 5.47 1.02 -2.18
CA THR A 203 4.14 0.60 -1.73
C THR A 203 4.11 -0.91 -1.48
N LEU A 204 3.45 -1.31 -0.40
CA LEU A 204 3.15 -2.71 -0.07
C LEU A 204 1.65 -2.93 -0.27
N LEU A 205 1.28 -3.81 -1.18
CA LEU A 205 -0.09 -4.08 -1.58
C LEU A 205 -0.44 -5.56 -1.41
N THR A 206 -1.63 -5.85 -0.88
CA THR A 206 -2.28 -7.16 -1.06
C THR A 206 -3.55 -6.99 -1.89
N GLN A 207 -4.01 -8.04 -2.54
CA GLN A 207 -5.26 -8.03 -3.29
C GLN A 207 -6.12 -9.23 -2.91
N SER A 208 -7.44 -9.02 -2.75
CA SER A 208 -8.38 -10.12 -2.47
C SER A 208 -8.75 -10.90 -3.72
N GLU A 209 -8.79 -10.22 -4.85
CA GLU A 209 -9.07 -10.74 -6.17
C GLU A 209 -8.00 -10.24 -7.15
N LYS A 210 -7.77 -11.01 -8.21
CA LYS A 210 -6.81 -10.63 -9.25
C LYS A 210 -7.36 -9.47 -10.08
N GLY A 211 -6.57 -8.43 -10.26
CA GLY A 211 -7.02 -7.24 -11.01
C GLY A 211 -5.95 -6.17 -11.16
N SER A 212 -4.86 -6.26 -10.40
CA SER A 212 -3.76 -5.30 -10.52
C SER A 212 -2.92 -5.59 -11.76
N GLU A 213 -2.55 -4.53 -12.44
CA GLU A 213 -1.60 -4.53 -13.57
C GLU A 213 -0.47 -3.56 -13.24
N LEU A 214 0.77 -3.99 -13.45
CA LEU A 214 1.97 -3.19 -13.20
C LEU A 214 2.78 -3.09 -14.49
N LYS A 215 3.40 -1.94 -14.69
CA LYS A 215 4.22 -1.67 -15.87
C LYS A 215 5.70 -1.72 -15.51
N ASN A 216 6.45 -2.55 -16.22
CA ASN A 216 7.90 -2.64 -16.02
C ASN A 216 8.63 -1.45 -16.68
N PRO A 217 9.95 -1.26 -16.39
CA PRO A 217 10.74 -0.19 -17.00
C PRO A 217 10.80 -0.20 -18.53
N ASP A 218 10.61 -1.36 -19.17
CA ASP A 218 10.56 -1.50 -20.62
C ASP A 218 9.20 -1.06 -21.22
N GLY A 219 8.24 -0.75 -20.35
CA GLY A 219 6.91 -0.27 -20.73
C GLY A 219 5.89 -1.37 -21.00
N GLU A 220 6.16 -2.60 -20.57
CA GLU A 220 5.26 -3.74 -20.72
C GLU A 220 4.36 -3.90 -19.49
N TRP A 221 3.05 -4.05 -19.71
CA TRP A 221 2.08 -4.34 -18.67
C TRP A 221 2.12 -5.82 -18.26
N THR A 222 2.11 -6.05 -16.97
CA THR A 222 2.08 -7.39 -16.36
C THR A 222 0.90 -7.51 -15.43
N HIS A 223 0.00 -8.47 -15.68
CA HIS A 223 -1.01 -8.84 -14.70
C HIS A 223 -0.36 -9.46 -13.46
N VAL A 224 -0.77 -9.00 -12.30
CA VAL A 224 -0.26 -9.51 -11.04
C VAL A 224 -1.03 -10.77 -10.64
N ASP A 225 -0.37 -11.93 -10.80
CA ASP A 225 -0.87 -13.22 -10.35
C ASP A 225 -0.31 -13.55 -8.95
N SER A 226 -0.81 -12.85 -7.92
CA SER A 226 -0.46 -13.11 -6.53
C SER A 226 -1.53 -13.92 -5.81
N ASP A 227 -1.11 -14.74 -4.85
CA ASP A 227 -2.00 -15.25 -3.81
C ASP A 227 -2.40 -14.08 -2.88
N ARG A 228 -3.60 -14.15 -2.25
CA ARG A 228 -4.08 -13.09 -1.35
C ARG A 228 -3.19 -12.83 -0.13
N TYR A 229 -2.30 -13.78 0.19
CA TYR A 229 -1.34 -13.68 1.29
C TYR A 229 0.08 -13.34 0.82
N GLU A 230 0.28 -13.13 -0.46
CA GLU A 230 1.53 -12.60 -1.00
C GLU A 230 1.44 -11.07 -1.05
N VAL A 231 2.51 -10.40 -0.65
CA VAL A 231 2.57 -8.94 -0.68
C VAL A 231 3.25 -8.49 -1.96
N ILE A 232 2.59 -7.66 -2.73
CA ILE A 232 3.17 -6.98 -3.89
C ILE A 232 3.96 -5.79 -3.37
N LEU A 233 5.24 -5.72 -3.72
CA LEU A 233 6.06 -4.54 -3.50
C LEU A 233 6.22 -3.81 -4.83
N MET A 234 5.91 -2.52 -4.83
CA MET A 234 6.07 -1.62 -5.98
C MET A 234 6.96 -0.45 -5.59
N ILE A 235 7.80 -0.01 -6.50
CA ILE A 235 8.70 1.13 -6.28
C ILE A 235 7.98 2.44 -6.62
N GLY A 236 8.10 3.40 -5.71
CA GLY A 236 7.56 4.75 -5.88
C GLY A 236 8.59 5.76 -6.40
N ASP A 237 8.10 6.95 -6.75
CA ASP A 237 8.88 8.05 -7.35
C ASP A 237 10.08 8.46 -6.48
N MET A 238 9.94 8.41 -5.15
CA MET A 238 11.02 8.78 -4.24
C MET A 238 12.23 7.86 -4.39
N THR A 239 12.05 6.56 -4.59
CA THR A 239 13.16 5.63 -4.84
C THR A 239 13.81 5.89 -6.19
N GLU A 240 13.05 6.23 -7.22
CA GLU A 240 13.64 6.62 -8.51
C GLU A 240 14.55 7.84 -8.35
N VAL A 241 14.12 8.83 -7.58
CA VAL A 241 14.92 10.03 -7.27
C VAL A 241 16.16 9.68 -6.44
N ILE A 242 16.01 8.92 -5.35
CA ILE A 242 17.11 8.52 -4.45
C ILE A 242 18.18 7.73 -5.20
N THR A 243 17.77 6.89 -6.14
CA THR A 243 18.69 6.04 -6.93
C THR A 243 19.19 6.71 -8.21
N ASN A 244 18.84 7.98 -8.44
CA ASN A 244 19.15 8.70 -9.68
C ASN A 244 18.73 7.93 -10.94
N GLY A 245 17.56 7.30 -10.88
CA GLY A 245 16.96 6.57 -11.99
C GLY A 245 17.49 5.15 -12.21
N LEU A 246 18.29 4.62 -11.29
CA LEU A 246 18.75 3.22 -11.36
C LEU A 246 17.58 2.25 -11.18
N ILE A 247 16.68 2.56 -10.24
CA ILE A 247 15.43 1.83 -10.04
C ILE A 247 14.31 2.78 -10.43
N LYS A 248 13.42 2.33 -11.30
CA LYS A 248 12.31 3.15 -11.81
C LYS A 248 11.07 3.04 -10.92
N ALA A 249 10.25 4.08 -10.90
CA ALA A 249 8.93 4.00 -10.32
C ALA A 249 8.02 3.07 -11.15
N THR A 250 7.09 2.39 -10.48
CA THR A 250 6.16 1.43 -11.09
C THR A 250 4.82 2.12 -11.40
N PRO A 251 4.43 2.25 -12.67
CA PRO A 251 3.07 2.65 -13.02
C PRO A 251 2.08 1.49 -12.84
#